data_246ad53a1ba002a88e44681679bcbbde
#
_entry.id   246ad53a1ba002a88e44681679bcbbde
#
_cell.length_a   1.000
_cell.length_b   1.000
_cell.length_c   1.000
_cell.angle_alpha   90.00
_cell.angle_beta   90.00
_cell.angle_gamma   90.00
#
_symmetry.space_group_name_H-M   'P 1'
#
loop_
_entity.id
_entity.type
_entity.pdbx_description
1 polymer ?
#
loop_
_entity_poly.entity_id
_entity_poly.type
_entity_poly.pdbx_seq_one_letter_code
_entity_poly.pdbx_strand_id
1 'polypeptide(L)'
;MISIERPGQGNLEIEFILVDFEGTLASDRRVHPKAIDKINLLSKRTKIYILTKQEKTLVEETLKKVKAEIVDLKEGEASQQKLDLLRQLGATRTVAIGNGTDDAPMLEEAVFGICVMGKEGTSSEAMKKADVVFLNILDALDFLLKPLRQKATLGK
;
A
#
# COMPACT_ATOMS: atom_id res chain seq x y z
N MET A 1 4.18 -13.64 -6.86
CA MET A 1 3.74 -13.72 -5.46
C MET A 1 4.93 -13.54 -4.52
N ILE A 2 4.73 -12.81 -3.46
CA ILE A 2 5.73 -12.64 -2.40
C ILE A 2 5.19 -13.20 -1.09
N SER A 3 6.09 -13.56 -0.16
CA SER A 3 5.73 -13.98 1.19
C SER A 3 5.99 -12.87 2.20
N ILE A 4 5.13 -12.76 3.19
CA ILE A 4 5.42 -12.01 4.41
C ILE A 4 5.74 -13.01 5.53
N GLU A 5 6.95 -12.92 6.04
CA GLU A 5 7.48 -13.84 7.05
C GLU A 5 6.99 -13.46 8.44
N ARG A 6 6.19 -14.34 9.04
CA ARG A 6 5.68 -14.15 10.41
C ARG A 6 6.02 -15.36 11.28
N PRO A 7 7.24 -15.43 11.79
CA PRO A 7 7.63 -16.58 12.64
C PRO A 7 6.65 -16.82 13.80
N GLY A 8 6.21 -18.06 13.94
CA GLY A 8 5.24 -18.46 14.95
C GLY A 8 3.77 -18.19 14.61
N GLN A 9 3.50 -17.56 13.45
CA GLN A 9 2.13 -17.18 13.06
C GLN A 9 1.73 -17.68 11.66
N GLY A 10 2.67 -18.30 10.94
CA GLY A 10 2.46 -18.69 9.54
C GLY A 10 2.71 -17.53 8.58
N ASN A 11 3.31 -17.83 7.44
CA ASN A 11 3.62 -16.84 6.42
C ASN A 11 2.39 -16.46 5.61
N LEU A 12 2.34 -15.22 5.15
CA LEU A 12 1.30 -14.75 4.23
C LEU A 12 1.82 -14.79 2.80
N GLU A 13 0.99 -15.27 1.88
CA GLU A 13 1.29 -15.28 0.46
C GLU A 13 0.53 -14.14 -0.22
N ILE A 14 1.24 -13.21 -0.84
CA ILE A 14 0.68 -11.95 -1.37
C ILE A 14 0.75 -11.94 -2.89
N GLU A 15 -0.39 -11.73 -3.51
CA GLU A 15 -0.52 -11.59 -4.97
C GLU A 15 -0.73 -10.16 -5.41
N PHE A 16 -1.40 -9.33 -4.58
CA PHE A 16 -1.77 -7.96 -4.92
C PHE A 16 -1.34 -6.97 -3.85
N ILE A 17 -0.98 -5.76 -4.29
CA ILE A 17 -0.67 -4.65 -3.41
C ILE A 17 -1.51 -3.44 -3.85
N LEU A 18 -2.30 -2.89 -2.92
CA LEU A 18 -3.03 -1.65 -3.12
C LEU A 18 -2.29 -0.54 -2.40
N VAL A 19 -1.96 0.53 -3.12
CA VAL A 19 -1.23 1.67 -2.55
C VAL A 19 -2.03 2.95 -2.80
N ASP A 20 -2.37 3.66 -1.73
CA ASP A 20 -2.95 4.99 -1.84
C ASP A 20 -1.91 5.97 -2.38
N PHE A 21 -2.31 6.90 -3.27
CA PHE A 21 -1.39 7.82 -3.89
C PHE A 21 -1.14 9.05 -3.00
N GLU A 22 -2.18 9.84 -2.73
CA GLU A 22 -2.05 11.10 -2.00
C GLU A 22 -1.67 10.87 -0.53
N GLY A 23 -0.55 11.46 -0.11
CA GLY A 23 -0.09 11.36 1.28
C GLY A 23 0.58 10.03 1.64
N THR A 24 0.55 9.05 0.76
CA THR A 24 1.17 7.72 0.97
C THR A 24 2.35 7.53 0.02
N LEU A 25 2.08 7.26 -1.26
CA LEU A 25 3.12 7.12 -2.27
C LEU A 25 3.68 8.48 -2.66
N ALA A 26 2.82 9.50 -2.78
CA ALA A 26 3.20 10.86 -3.11
C ALA A 26 3.12 11.75 -1.87
N SER A 27 4.09 12.65 -1.72
CA SER A 27 4.11 13.71 -0.72
C SER A 27 4.23 15.03 -1.46
N ASP A 28 3.32 15.98 -1.23
CA ASP A 28 3.25 17.25 -1.97
C ASP A 28 3.27 17.01 -3.48
N ARG A 29 2.50 16.02 -3.95
CA ARG A 29 2.37 15.62 -5.36
C ARG A 29 3.66 15.06 -5.99
N ARG A 30 4.66 14.77 -5.19
CA ARG A 30 5.94 14.23 -5.68
C ARG A 30 6.15 12.81 -5.18
N VAL A 31 6.71 11.97 -6.04
CA VAL A 31 7.06 10.60 -5.71
C VAL A 31 8.58 10.47 -5.71
N HIS A 32 9.12 9.94 -4.64
CA HIS A 32 10.57 9.73 -4.53
C HIS A 32 11.03 8.71 -5.58
N PRO A 33 12.11 8.99 -6.34
CA PRO A 33 12.60 8.04 -7.36
C PRO A 33 12.86 6.64 -6.84
N LYS A 34 13.34 6.52 -5.60
CA LYS A 34 13.56 5.20 -4.97
C LYS A 34 12.26 4.44 -4.74
N ALA A 35 11.14 5.14 -4.51
CA ALA A 35 9.84 4.48 -4.38
C ALA A 35 9.43 3.84 -5.70
N ILE A 36 9.68 4.52 -6.82
CA ILE A 36 9.42 3.98 -8.16
C ILE A 36 10.22 2.71 -8.39
N ASP A 37 11.51 2.72 -8.06
CA ASP A 37 12.38 1.55 -8.21
C ASP A 37 11.88 0.36 -7.38
N LYS A 38 11.48 0.61 -6.13
CA LYS A 38 10.98 -0.43 -5.23
C LYS A 38 9.64 -1.00 -5.70
N ILE A 39 8.74 -0.17 -6.19
CA ILE A 39 7.49 -0.63 -6.78
C ILE A 39 7.76 -1.50 -8.00
N ASN A 40 8.69 -1.10 -8.86
CA ASN A 40 9.05 -1.89 -10.04
C ASN A 40 9.67 -3.24 -9.67
N LEU A 41 10.44 -3.31 -8.58
CA LEU A 41 10.94 -4.58 -8.06
C LEU A 41 9.79 -5.48 -7.58
N LEU A 42 8.88 -4.92 -6.81
CA LEU A 42 7.70 -5.66 -6.32
C LEU A 42 6.80 -6.12 -7.46
N SER A 43 6.68 -5.33 -8.52
CA SER A 43 5.82 -5.64 -9.67
C SER A 43 6.28 -6.87 -10.46
N LYS A 44 7.51 -7.32 -10.27
CA LYS A 44 8.00 -8.55 -10.89
C LYS A 44 7.31 -9.81 -10.34
N ARG A 45 6.78 -9.73 -9.13
CA ARG A 45 6.20 -10.87 -8.41
C ARG A 45 4.77 -10.65 -7.95
N THR A 46 4.31 -9.40 -7.94
CA THR A 46 2.95 -9.02 -7.51
C THR A 46 2.35 -8.07 -8.52
N LYS A 47 1.03 -7.96 -8.51
CA LYS A 47 0.34 -6.91 -9.28
C LYS A 47 0.03 -5.76 -8.33
N ILE A 48 0.40 -4.54 -8.74
CA ILE A 48 0.29 -3.35 -7.92
C ILE A 48 -0.75 -2.40 -8.50
N TYR A 49 -1.64 -1.90 -7.64
CA TYR A 49 -2.67 -0.91 -7.98
C TYR A 49 -2.41 0.35 -7.17
N ILE A 50 -2.35 1.48 -7.85
CA ILE A 50 -2.19 2.79 -7.21
C ILE A 50 -3.53 3.50 -7.28
N LEU A 51 -4.07 3.86 -6.11
CA LEU A 51 -5.40 4.43 -5.97
C LEU A 51 -5.30 5.94 -5.83
N THR A 52 -6.01 6.68 -6.66
CA THR A 52 -5.95 8.14 -6.66
C THR A 52 -7.32 8.77 -6.84
N LYS A 53 -7.54 9.90 -6.14
CA LYS A 53 -8.68 10.79 -6.35
C LYS A 53 -8.35 11.88 -7.38
N GLN A 54 -7.07 12.03 -7.73
CA GLN A 54 -6.63 12.99 -8.72
C GLN A 54 -6.94 12.51 -10.13
N GLU A 55 -6.90 13.42 -11.08
CA GLU A 55 -7.06 13.07 -12.47
C GLU A 55 -6.01 12.05 -12.90
N LYS A 56 -6.47 10.94 -13.45
CA LYS A 56 -5.64 9.79 -13.81
C LYS A 56 -4.47 10.18 -14.73
N THR A 57 -4.71 11.08 -15.68
CA THR A 57 -3.68 11.52 -16.62
C THR A 57 -2.50 12.21 -15.93
N LEU A 58 -2.78 13.01 -14.90
CA LEU A 58 -1.73 13.67 -14.12
C LEU A 58 -0.89 12.66 -13.34
N VAL A 59 -1.54 11.68 -12.75
CA VAL A 59 -0.85 10.63 -11.99
C VAL A 59 -0.05 9.74 -12.93
N GLU A 60 -0.60 9.36 -14.07
CA GLU A 60 0.11 8.58 -15.09
C GLU A 60 1.37 9.30 -15.56
N GLU A 61 1.31 10.63 -15.72
CA GLU A 61 2.47 11.41 -16.12
C GLU A 61 3.57 11.39 -15.04
N THR A 62 3.18 11.54 -13.77
CA THR A 62 4.11 11.47 -12.65
C THR A 62 4.73 10.07 -12.52
N LEU A 63 3.98 9.03 -12.86
CA LEU A 63 4.38 7.64 -12.69
C LEU A 63 4.70 6.93 -14.02
N LYS A 64 5.21 7.65 -15.03
CA LYS A 64 5.49 7.10 -16.38
C LYS A 64 6.29 5.82 -16.37
N LYS A 65 7.23 5.68 -15.44
CA LYS A 65 8.14 4.52 -15.38
C LYS A 65 7.70 3.45 -14.40
N VAL A 66 6.51 3.61 -13.80
CA VAL A 66 6.01 2.69 -12.78
C VAL A 66 5.22 1.56 -13.43
N LYS A 67 5.55 0.34 -13.06
CA LYS A 67 4.82 -0.85 -13.50
C LYS A 67 3.71 -1.17 -12.52
N ALA A 68 2.65 -0.37 -12.59
CA ALA A 68 1.48 -0.54 -11.74
C ALA A 68 0.26 -0.07 -12.52
N GLU A 69 -0.91 -0.58 -12.13
CA GLU A 69 -2.17 -0.09 -12.66
C GLU A 69 -2.65 1.09 -11.82
N ILE A 70 -2.99 2.20 -12.47
CA ILE A 70 -3.53 3.37 -11.80
C ILE A 70 -5.04 3.28 -11.80
N VAL A 71 -5.63 3.31 -10.61
CA VAL A 71 -7.08 3.24 -10.42
C VAL A 71 -7.61 4.62 -10.07
N ASP A 72 -8.42 5.17 -10.95
CA ASP A 72 -9.11 6.44 -10.75
C ASP A 72 -10.34 6.21 -9.87
N LEU A 73 -10.34 6.78 -8.67
CA LEU A 73 -11.48 6.72 -7.78
C LEU A 73 -12.53 7.73 -8.25
N LYS A 74 -13.71 7.23 -8.56
CA LYS A 74 -14.80 8.03 -9.09
C LYS A 74 -15.44 8.87 -7.99
N GLU A 75 -16.35 9.76 -8.36
CA GLU A 75 -17.16 10.48 -7.39
C GLU A 75 -17.89 9.50 -6.47
N GLY A 76 -17.96 9.87 -5.20
CA GLY A 76 -18.54 9.03 -4.17
C GLY A 76 -17.56 8.78 -3.03
N GLU A 77 -17.90 7.85 -2.18
CA GLU A 77 -17.12 7.55 -1.00
C GLU A 77 -15.86 6.74 -1.36
N ALA A 78 -14.70 7.38 -1.24
CA ALA A 78 -13.42 6.75 -1.59
C ALA A 78 -13.13 5.52 -0.74
N SER A 79 -13.45 5.55 0.55
CA SER A 79 -13.23 4.41 1.46
C SER A 79 -13.96 3.16 0.98
N GLN A 80 -15.20 3.30 0.51
CA GLN A 80 -15.98 2.19 0.00
C GLN A 80 -15.42 1.66 -1.33
N GLN A 81 -15.00 2.55 -2.22
CA GLN A 81 -14.41 2.13 -3.50
C GLN A 81 -13.11 1.35 -3.30
N LYS A 82 -12.27 1.80 -2.37
CA LYS A 82 -11.02 1.09 -2.01
C LYS A 82 -11.33 -0.29 -1.44
N LEU A 83 -12.30 -0.37 -0.54
CA LEU A 83 -12.71 -1.62 0.08
C LEU A 83 -13.31 -2.60 -0.95
N ASP A 84 -14.13 -2.09 -1.87
CA ASP A 84 -14.71 -2.92 -2.92
C ASP A 84 -13.65 -3.52 -3.83
N LEU A 85 -12.64 -2.73 -4.20
CA LEU A 85 -11.53 -3.24 -5.01
C LEU A 85 -10.75 -4.31 -4.26
N LEU A 86 -10.45 -4.08 -2.98
CA LEU A 86 -9.79 -5.08 -2.13
C LEU A 86 -10.54 -6.41 -2.14
N ARG A 87 -11.86 -6.35 -1.95
CA ARG A 87 -12.72 -7.55 -1.94
C ARG A 87 -12.75 -8.24 -3.29
N GLN A 88 -12.80 -7.47 -4.37
CA GLN A 88 -12.78 -7.99 -5.72
C GLN A 88 -11.48 -8.75 -6.02
N LEU A 89 -10.35 -8.23 -5.57
CA LEU A 89 -9.03 -8.89 -5.73
C LEU A 89 -8.85 -10.09 -4.80
N GLY A 90 -9.46 -10.06 -3.64
CA GLY A 90 -9.32 -11.06 -2.60
C GLY A 90 -8.51 -10.55 -1.42
N ALA A 91 -9.19 -10.20 -0.34
CA ALA A 91 -8.58 -9.63 0.85
C ALA A 91 -7.50 -10.54 1.46
N THR A 92 -7.67 -11.85 1.38
CA THR A 92 -6.75 -12.84 1.98
C THR A 92 -5.39 -12.92 1.29
N ARG A 93 -5.22 -12.30 0.13
CA ARG A 93 -3.99 -12.32 -0.66
C ARG A 93 -3.51 -10.93 -1.06
N THR A 94 -4.02 -9.90 -0.41
CA THR A 94 -3.76 -8.50 -0.76
C THR A 94 -3.21 -7.72 0.42
N VAL A 95 -2.12 -6.98 0.17
CA VAL A 95 -1.59 -5.97 1.09
C VAL A 95 -2.19 -4.62 0.72
N ALA A 96 -2.60 -3.85 1.72
CA ALA A 96 -3.06 -2.48 1.53
C ALA A 96 -2.12 -1.50 2.24
N ILE A 97 -1.81 -0.38 1.58
CA ILE A 97 -0.93 0.67 2.11
C ILE A 97 -1.64 2.01 2.00
N GLY A 98 -1.74 2.72 3.11
CA GLY A 98 -2.43 4.02 3.14
C GLY A 98 -2.05 4.86 4.35
N ASN A 99 -2.63 6.06 4.45
CA ASN A 99 -2.33 7.01 5.55
C ASN A 99 -3.56 7.74 6.09
N GLY A 100 -4.64 7.78 5.34
CA GLY A 100 -5.80 8.62 5.65
C GLY A 100 -6.99 7.85 6.21
N THR A 101 -7.96 8.60 6.70
CA THR A 101 -9.18 8.02 7.26
C THR A 101 -9.93 7.15 6.25
N ASP A 102 -9.93 7.54 4.97
CA ASP A 102 -10.59 6.76 3.91
C ASP A 102 -9.86 5.46 3.56
N ASP A 103 -8.63 5.28 4.05
CA ASP A 103 -7.88 4.03 3.89
C ASP A 103 -8.20 3.02 4.99
N ALA A 104 -8.75 3.47 6.12
CA ALA A 104 -8.93 2.63 7.30
C ALA A 104 -9.70 1.32 7.03
N PRO A 105 -10.83 1.33 6.30
CA PRO A 105 -11.55 0.08 6.03
C PRO A 105 -10.74 -0.93 5.22
N MET A 106 -10.00 -0.49 4.19
CA MET A 106 -9.18 -1.42 3.42
C MET A 106 -7.98 -1.92 4.22
N LEU A 107 -7.38 -1.08 5.07
CA LEU A 107 -6.27 -1.48 5.93
C LEU A 107 -6.70 -2.56 6.93
N GLU A 108 -7.90 -2.43 7.48
CA GLU A 108 -8.44 -3.41 8.42
C GLU A 108 -8.75 -4.75 7.77
N GLU A 109 -9.37 -4.74 6.59
CA GLU A 109 -9.85 -5.97 5.95
C GLU A 109 -8.77 -6.70 5.15
N ALA A 110 -7.76 -6.02 4.63
CA ALA A 110 -6.64 -6.65 3.94
C ALA A 110 -5.95 -7.67 4.85
N VAL A 111 -5.39 -8.73 4.28
CA VAL A 111 -4.65 -9.72 5.05
C VAL A 111 -3.46 -9.09 5.78
N PHE A 112 -2.94 -7.99 5.23
CA PHE A 112 -1.90 -7.21 5.86
C PHE A 112 -2.05 -5.74 5.49
N GLY A 113 -2.28 -4.89 6.49
CA GLY A 113 -2.43 -3.45 6.33
C GLY A 113 -1.19 -2.69 6.81
N ILE A 114 -0.68 -1.79 5.98
CA ILE A 114 0.48 -0.95 6.29
C ILE A 114 0.05 0.51 6.32
N CYS A 115 0.28 1.18 7.43
CA CYS A 115 0.05 2.62 7.56
C CYS A 115 1.37 3.38 7.39
N VAL A 116 1.35 4.45 6.61
CA VAL A 116 2.52 5.31 6.37
C VAL A 116 2.27 6.68 6.97
N MET A 117 3.17 7.14 7.82
CA MET A 117 3.03 8.44 8.47
C MET A 117 3.38 9.62 7.56
N GLY A 118 4.47 9.56 6.83
CA GLY A 118 4.82 10.58 5.84
C GLY A 118 4.77 12.04 6.32
N LYS A 119 5.04 12.97 5.39
CA LYS A 119 5.06 14.41 5.69
C LYS A 119 3.68 15.00 5.93
N GLU A 120 2.66 14.41 5.37
CA GLU A 120 1.27 14.86 5.54
C GLU A 120 0.62 14.27 6.79
N GLY A 121 1.38 13.48 7.55
CA GLY A 121 0.87 12.81 8.73
C GLY A 121 0.07 11.57 8.39
N THR A 122 -0.65 11.07 9.36
CA THR A 122 -1.53 9.91 9.20
C THR A 122 -2.74 10.05 10.10
N SER A 123 -3.88 9.51 9.70
CA SER A 123 -5.05 9.51 10.55
C SER A 123 -4.89 8.47 11.67
N SER A 124 -5.33 8.83 12.87
CA SER A 124 -5.29 7.89 14.00
C SER A 124 -6.14 6.65 13.73
N GLU A 125 -7.20 6.78 12.95
CA GLU A 125 -8.06 5.68 12.58
C GLU A 125 -7.34 4.70 11.65
N ALA A 126 -6.64 5.21 10.63
CA ALA A 126 -5.81 4.38 9.75
C ALA A 126 -4.73 3.64 10.55
N MET A 127 -4.08 4.34 11.48
CA MET A 127 -3.04 3.76 12.32
C MET A 127 -3.58 2.61 13.17
N LYS A 128 -4.76 2.75 13.75
CA LYS A 128 -5.38 1.71 14.59
C LYS A 128 -5.77 0.46 13.81
N LYS A 129 -6.09 0.61 12.53
CA LYS A 129 -6.56 -0.49 11.68
C LYS A 129 -5.43 -1.21 10.94
N ALA A 130 -4.25 -0.62 10.89
CA ALA A 130 -3.10 -1.24 10.24
C ALA A 130 -2.42 -2.29 11.13
N ASP A 131 -1.74 -3.23 10.49
CA ASP A 131 -0.93 -4.23 11.19
C ASP A 131 0.45 -3.68 11.57
N VAL A 132 1.00 -2.80 10.75
CA VAL A 132 2.29 -2.13 11.00
C VAL A 132 2.22 -0.68 10.56
N VAL A 133 3.10 0.15 11.14
CA VAL A 133 3.19 1.58 10.83
C VAL A 133 4.64 1.91 10.48
N PHE A 134 4.82 2.62 9.37
CA PHE A 134 6.13 3.10 8.93
C PHE A 134 6.16 4.62 8.84
N LEU A 135 7.34 5.20 9.05
CA LEU A 135 7.51 6.65 8.99
C LEU A 135 7.47 7.20 7.57
N ASN A 136 7.78 6.36 6.58
CA ASN A 136 7.78 6.78 5.18
C ASN A 136 7.51 5.58 4.25
N ILE A 137 7.19 5.90 3.00
CA ILE A 137 6.85 4.89 2.00
C ILE A 137 8.06 4.00 1.62
N LEU A 138 9.27 4.54 1.65
CA LEU A 138 10.46 3.77 1.29
C LEU A 138 10.66 2.59 2.24
N ASP A 139 10.53 2.83 3.54
CA ASP A 139 10.66 1.78 4.54
C ASP A 139 9.51 0.77 4.45
N ALA A 140 8.31 1.23 4.15
CA ALA A 140 7.15 0.35 3.95
C ALA A 140 7.37 -0.60 2.78
N LEU A 141 7.86 -0.07 1.64
CA LEU A 141 8.15 -0.90 0.47
C LEU A 141 9.33 -1.86 0.72
N ASP A 142 10.37 -1.38 1.41
CA ASP A 142 11.49 -2.23 1.79
C ASP A 142 11.05 -3.38 2.70
N PHE A 143 10.12 -3.14 3.60
CA PHE A 143 9.58 -4.18 4.46
C PHE A 143 9.02 -5.35 3.64
N LEU A 144 8.32 -5.05 2.55
CA LEU A 144 7.78 -6.07 1.66
C LEU A 144 8.87 -6.81 0.86
N LEU A 145 10.03 -6.17 0.66
CA LEU A 145 11.15 -6.71 -0.09
C LEU A 145 12.15 -7.48 0.78
N LYS A 146 12.14 -7.28 2.11
CA LYS A 146 13.21 -7.76 3.02
C LYS A 146 12.66 -8.66 4.12
N PRO A 147 12.72 -9.99 3.95
CA PRO A 147 12.22 -10.94 4.97
C PRO A 147 12.80 -10.76 6.37
N LEU A 148 14.07 -10.35 6.49
CA LEU A 148 14.68 -10.13 7.80
C LEU A 148 13.99 -9.02 8.59
N ARG A 149 13.51 -7.98 7.91
CA ARG A 149 12.75 -6.90 8.56
C ARG A 149 11.38 -7.40 9.03
N GLN A 150 10.75 -8.25 8.23
CA GLN A 150 9.46 -8.87 8.59
C GLN A 150 9.60 -9.72 9.85
N LYS A 151 10.61 -10.57 9.90
CA LYS A 151 10.89 -11.43 11.05
C LYS A 151 11.15 -10.62 12.31
N ALA A 152 11.91 -9.52 12.19
CA ALA A 152 12.23 -8.67 13.33
C ALA A 152 10.98 -8.00 13.92
N THR A 153 10.05 -7.58 13.08
CA THR A 153 8.84 -6.85 13.50
C THR A 153 7.70 -7.78 13.89
N LEU A 154 7.49 -8.86 13.13
CA LEU A 154 6.31 -9.73 13.24
C LEU A 154 6.57 -11.04 13.99
N GLY A 155 7.81 -11.35 14.32
CA GLY A 155 8.15 -12.59 15.04
C GLY A 155 7.60 -12.58 16.46
N LYS A 156 7.19 -13.77 16.92
CA LYS A 156 6.78 -14.02 18.30
C LYS A 156 7.84 -14.80 19.04
#